data_7988450c213b3e4a29302336fd385d9d
#
_entry.id   7988450c213b3e4a29302336fd385d9d
#
_cell.length_a   1.000
_cell.length_b   1.000
_cell.length_c   1.000
_cell.angle_alpha   90.00
_cell.angle_beta   90.00
_cell.angle_gamma   90.00
#
_symmetry.space_group_name_H-M   'P 1'
#
loop_
_entity.id
_entity.type
_entity.pdbx_description
1 polymer ?
#
loop_
_entity_poly.entity_id
_entity_poly.type
_entity_poly.pdbx_seq_one_letter_code
_entity_poly.pdbx_strand_id
1 'polypeptide(L)'
;MKIARIAFEEQTHYAIVDNEHFTFIQDDIFTAITPTKETCSLAQATILPPVIPSKIIALAVNYESHAKGHNMEAFPIPEPFFKTPSSIIGHKDDVILPQNVGRVDAEAEVVVVIGKQASKITACLLYTSDAADE
;
A
#
# COMPACT_ATOMS: atom_id res chain seq x y z
N MET A 1 -13.92 -2.54 -4.98
CA MET A 1 -14.15 -2.26 -3.52
C MET A 1 -12.93 -1.51 -2.99
N LYS A 2 -13.11 -0.55 -2.10
CA LYS A 2 -11.98 0.14 -1.46
C LYS A 2 -11.93 -0.25 0.00
N ILE A 3 -10.74 -0.61 0.50
CA ILE A 3 -10.52 -0.97 1.90
C ILE A 3 -9.51 0.00 2.49
N ALA A 4 -9.75 0.44 3.73
CA ALA A 4 -8.81 1.22 4.50
C ALA A 4 -8.51 0.52 5.83
N ARG A 5 -7.31 0.74 6.35
CA ARG A 5 -6.97 0.46 7.73
C ARG A 5 -7.10 1.77 8.50
N ILE A 6 -7.89 1.77 9.57
CA ILE A 6 -8.26 2.98 10.30
C ILE A 6 -8.04 2.83 11.80
N ALA A 7 -7.78 3.94 12.48
CA ALA A 7 -7.88 4.05 13.93
C ALA A 7 -9.20 4.73 14.28
N PHE A 8 -10.00 4.11 15.15
CA PHE A 8 -11.25 4.61 15.68
C PHE A 8 -11.42 4.13 17.13
N GLU A 9 -11.77 5.03 18.06
CA GLU A 9 -11.96 4.75 19.49
C GLU A 9 -10.80 3.93 20.11
N GLU A 10 -9.56 4.35 19.85
CA GLU A 10 -8.31 3.70 20.32
C GLU A 10 -8.08 2.27 19.80
N GLN A 11 -8.89 1.82 18.85
CA GLN A 11 -8.74 0.53 18.19
C GLN A 11 -8.38 0.67 16.72
N THR A 12 -7.78 -0.37 16.18
CA THR A 12 -7.46 -0.45 14.74
C THR A 12 -8.41 -1.40 14.07
N HIS A 13 -9.02 -0.96 12.96
CA HIS A 13 -9.95 -1.74 12.17
C HIS A 13 -9.54 -1.73 10.71
N TYR A 14 -9.93 -2.77 9.97
CA TYR A 14 -10.10 -2.69 8.53
C TYR A 14 -11.55 -2.35 8.21
N ALA A 15 -11.75 -1.53 7.19
CA ALA A 15 -13.10 -1.10 6.83
C ALA A 15 -13.24 -0.89 5.32
N ILE A 16 -14.42 -1.19 4.81
CA ILE A 16 -14.82 -0.82 3.45
C ILE A 16 -15.09 0.67 3.43
N VAL A 17 -14.54 1.34 2.43
CA VAL A 17 -14.71 2.78 2.23
C VAL A 17 -15.88 3.00 1.25
N ASP A 18 -16.91 3.69 1.70
CA ASP A 18 -18.03 4.14 0.86
C ASP A 18 -18.28 5.64 1.07
N ASN A 19 -17.88 6.44 0.08
CA ASN A 19 -17.95 7.91 0.13
C ASN A 19 -17.32 8.48 1.42
N GLU A 20 -18.14 8.93 2.36
CA GLU A 20 -17.71 9.55 3.62
C GLU A 20 -17.85 8.61 4.84
N HIS A 21 -18.11 7.33 4.61
CA HIS A 21 -18.33 6.34 5.66
C HIS A 21 -17.40 5.15 5.56
N PHE A 22 -17.08 4.59 6.70
CA PHE A 22 -16.37 3.32 6.86
C PHE A 22 -17.33 2.27 7.41
N THR A 23 -17.40 1.09 6.78
CA THR A 23 -18.08 -0.11 7.31
C THR A 23 -17.02 -1.07 7.79
N PHE A 24 -17.03 -1.46 9.07
CA PHE A 24 -15.97 -2.28 9.63
C PHE A 24 -16.01 -3.70 9.08
N ILE A 25 -14.82 -4.31 8.94
CA ILE A 25 -14.63 -5.70 8.54
C ILE A 25 -14.28 -6.51 9.79
N GLN A 26 -14.98 -7.64 9.96
CA GLN A 26 -14.83 -8.48 11.16
C GLN A 26 -13.52 -9.27 11.15
N ASP A 27 -13.14 -9.79 9.98
CA ASP A 27 -12.07 -10.76 9.85
C ASP A 27 -10.79 -10.14 9.28
N ASP A 28 -9.74 -10.96 9.17
CA ASP A 28 -8.54 -10.61 8.43
C ASP A 28 -8.86 -10.47 6.93
N ILE A 29 -8.57 -9.31 6.37
CA ILE A 29 -8.82 -8.98 4.95
C ILE A 29 -8.14 -9.94 3.97
N PHE A 30 -7.09 -10.63 4.38
CA PHE A 30 -6.41 -11.64 3.56
C PHE A 30 -7.07 -13.03 3.62
N THR A 31 -8.06 -13.21 4.49
CA THR A 31 -8.82 -14.46 4.63
C THR A 31 -10.23 -14.30 4.08
N ALA A 32 -10.95 -13.29 4.53
CA ALA A 32 -12.30 -13.01 4.06
C ALA A 32 -12.66 -11.55 4.34
N ILE A 33 -13.45 -10.95 3.45
CA ILE A 33 -13.99 -9.61 3.64
C ILE A 33 -15.44 -9.75 4.09
N THR A 34 -15.64 -9.73 5.41
CA THR A 34 -16.96 -9.87 6.04
C THR A 34 -17.37 -8.55 6.68
N PRO A 35 -18.23 -7.75 6.01
CA PRO A 35 -18.67 -6.47 6.58
C PRO A 35 -19.52 -6.70 7.85
N THR A 36 -19.33 -5.85 8.84
CA THR A 36 -20.17 -5.79 10.05
C THR A 36 -21.33 -4.81 9.86
N LYS A 37 -22.12 -4.62 10.89
CA LYS A 37 -23.13 -3.55 10.94
C LYS A 37 -22.59 -2.24 11.51
N GLU A 38 -21.37 -2.26 12.03
CA GLU A 38 -20.74 -1.10 12.66
C GLU A 38 -20.12 -0.20 11.60
N THR A 39 -20.33 1.09 11.77
CA THR A 39 -19.85 2.11 10.83
C THR A 39 -19.35 3.33 11.59
N CYS A 40 -18.46 4.08 10.98
CA CYS A 40 -18.11 5.42 11.42
C CYS A 40 -17.96 6.36 10.22
N SER A 41 -17.98 7.67 10.46
CA SER A 41 -17.71 8.64 9.40
C SER A 41 -16.19 8.81 9.18
N LEU A 42 -15.83 9.26 7.99
CA LEU A 42 -14.45 9.58 7.65
C LEU A 42 -13.84 10.61 8.63
N ALA A 43 -14.65 11.54 9.13
CA ALA A 43 -14.20 12.58 10.05
C ALA A 43 -13.90 12.07 11.48
N GLN A 44 -14.40 10.89 11.84
CA GLN A 44 -14.24 10.30 13.18
C GLN A 44 -13.01 9.36 13.25
N ALA A 45 -12.47 8.96 12.13
CA ALA A 45 -11.39 7.99 12.07
C ALA A 45 -10.11 8.59 11.46
N THR A 46 -8.98 8.06 11.85
CA THR A 46 -7.68 8.35 11.21
C THR A 46 -7.33 7.22 10.26
N ILE A 47 -7.04 7.54 9.00
CA ILE A 47 -6.58 6.56 8.02
C ILE A 47 -5.11 6.24 8.31
N LEU A 48 -4.84 4.98 8.57
CA LEU A 48 -3.52 4.44 8.83
C LEU A 48 -2.89 3.91 7.52
N PRO A 49 -1.58 3.59 7.53
CA PRO A 49 -0.99 2.80 6.45
C PRO A 49 -1.83 1.55 6.17
N PRO A 50 -2.08 1.19 4.91
CA PRO A 50 -3.06 0.16 4.54
C PRO A 50 -2.73 -1.22 5.12
N VAL A 51 -1.45 -1.51 5.33
CA VAL A 51 -0.96 -2.76 5.91
C VAL A 51 0.26 -2.49 6.79
N ILE A 52 0.64 -3.47 7.62
CA ILE A 52 1.91 -3.49 8.36
C ILE A 52 2.81 -4.53 7.69
N PRO A 53 3.64 -4.14 6.71
CA PRO A 53 4.46 -5.10 5.99
C PRO A 53 5.68 -5.52 6.80
N SER A 54 6.10 -6.76 6.63
CA SER A 54 7.39 -7.25 7.15
C SER A 54 8.56 -6.77 6.29
N LYS A 55 8.33 -6.48 5.02
CA LYS A 55 9.30 -5.99 4.05
C LYS A 55 8.61 -5.22 2.94
N ILE A 56 9.34 -4.29 2.33
CA ILE A 56 8.90 -3.52 1.17
C ILE A 56 9.96 -3.67 0.11
N ILE A 57 9.56 -4.09 -1.08
CA ILE A 57 10.42 -4.20 -2.25
C ILE A 57 9.93 -3.18 -3.27
N ALA A 58 10.78 -2.28 -3.68
CA ALA A 58 10.51 -1.32 -4.74
C ALA A 58 11.32 -1.68 -6.00
N LEU A 59 10.90 -1.17 -7.14
CA LEU A 59 11.59 -1.36 -8.41
C LEU A 59 12.20 -0.03 -8.87
N ALA A 60 13.49 -0.03 -9.16
CA ALA A 60 14.17 1.16 -9.65
C ALA A 60 13.76 1.44 -11.10
N VAL A 61 13.52 2.73 -11.41
CA VAL A 61 13.26 3.23 -12.77
C VAL A 61 12.19 2.40 -13.52
N ASN A 62 11.11 2.07 -12.81
CA ASN A 62 10.05 1.17 -13.32
C ASN A 62 9.12 1.83 -14.36
N TYR A 63 9.16 3.16 -14.51
CA TYR A 63 8.39 3.91 -15.49
C TYR A 63 9.27 4.41 -16.63
N GLU A 64 8.87 4.14 -17.87
CA GLU A 64 9.60 4.57 -19.07
C GLU A 64 9.75 6.10 -19.15
N SER A 65 8.73 6.84 -18.71
CA SER A 65 8.78 8.31 -18.65
C SER A 65 9.83 8.81 -17.66
N HIS A 66 10.01 8.12 -16.54
CA HIS A 66 11.03 8.42 -15.54
C HIS A 66 12.43 8.15 -16.13
N ALA A 67 12.65 7.00 -16.76
CA ALA A 67 13.91 6.68 -17.41
C ALA A 67 14.30 7.77 -18.44
N LYS A 68 13.39 8.14 -19.31
CA LYS A 68 13.61 9.20 -20.32
C LYS A 68 13.90 10.56 -19.69
N GLY A 69 13.21 10.93 -18.62
CA GLY A 69 13.42 12.21 -17.91
C GLY A 69 14.82 12.33 -17.29
N HIS A 70 15.47 11.23 -16.98
CA HIS A 70 16.82 11.16 -16.42
C HIS A 70 17.90 10.74 -17.42
N ASN A 71 17.58 10.66 -18.73
CA ASN A 71 18.49 10.16 -19.78
C ASN A 71 19.02 8.75 -19.47
N MET A 72 18.19 7.89 -18.86
CA MET A 72 18.49 6.50 -18.55
C MET A 72 17.73 5.59 -19.52
N GLU A 73 18.31 4.44 -19.82
CA GLU A 73 17.59 3.35 -20.47
C GLU A 73 16.79 2.56 -19.40
N ALA A 74 15.60 2.10 -19.76
CA ALA A 74 14.85 1.20 -18.91
C ALA A 74 15.63 -0.10 -18.72
N PHE A 75 15.62 -0.63 -17.50
CA PHE A 75 16.27 -1.92 -17.23
C PHE A 75 15.57 -3.06 -17.98
N PRO A 76 16.31 -3.95 -18.65
CA PRO A 76 15.73 -5.11 -19.35
C PRO A 76 15.12 -6.12 -18.37
N ILE A 77 15.54 -6.10 -17.12
CA ILE A 77 15.03 -6.90 -16.01
C ILE A 77 14.75 -5.94 -14.86
N PRO A 78 13.62 -6.08 -14.14
CA PRO A 78 13.32 -5.24 -12.99
C PRO A 78 14.45 -5.25 -11.96
N GLU A 79 14.88 -4.09 -11.50
CA GLU A 79 15.91 -3.91 -10.47
C GLU A 79 15.27 -3.68 -9.11
N PRO A 80 15.14 -4.73 -8.26
CA PRO A 80 14.51 -4.60 -6.96
C PRO A 80 15.45 -4.01 -5.91
N PHE A 81 14.90 -3.17 -5.02
CA PHE A 81 15.59 -2.70 -3.82
C PHE A 81 14.66 -2.69 -2.61
N PHE A 82 15.22 -2.71 -1.41
CA PHE A 82 14.45 -2.70 -0.18
C PHE A 82 14.20 -1.28 0.32
N LYS A 83 12.96 -1.05 0.75
CA LYS A 83 12.61 0.05 1.67
C LYS A 83 12.35 -0.53 3.05
N THR A 84 12.73 0.20 4.09
CA THR A 84 12.50 -0.25 5.47
C THR A 84 11.02 -0.05 5.85
N PRO A 85 10.40 -0.95 6.64
CA PRO A 85 9.04 -0.73 7.15
C PRO A 85 8.88 0.58 7.94
N SER A 86 9.96 1.07 8.57
CA SER A 86 9.99 2.35 9.28
C SER A 86 9.85 3.58 8.38
N SER A 87 9.93 3.43 7.06
CA SER A 87 9.71 4.52 6.10
C SER A 87 8.23 4.74 5.76
N ILE A 88 7.32 3.89 6.25
CA ILE A 88 5.88 4.03 6.01
C ILE A 88 5.31 5.11 6.92
N ILE A 89 4.53 5.98 6.33
CA ILE A 89 3.72 6.99 7.01
C ILE A 89 2.25 6.83 6.64
N GLY A 90 1.35 7.37 7.45
CA GLY A 90 -0.09 7.32 7.24
C GLY A 90 -0.59 8.41 6.29
N HIS A 91 -1.90 8.42 6.09
CA HIS A 91 -2.56 9.44 5.28
C HIS A 91 -2.46 10.81 5.96
N LYS A 92 -1.97 11.81 5.26
CA LYS A 92 -1.71 13.18 5.74
C LYS A 92 -0.59 13.32 6.75
N ASP A 93 0.20 12.28 7.00
CA ASP A 93 1.42 12.44 7.78
C ASP A 93 2.47 13.26 7.00
N ASP A 94 3.29 14.00 7.71
CA ASP A 94 4.33 14.81 7.11
C ASP A 94 5.55 13.99 6.70
N VAL A 95 6.05 14.22 5.50
CA VAL A 95 7.35 13.70 5.05
C VAL A 95 8.45 14.57 5.63
N ILE A 96 9.17 14.04 6.63
CA ILE A 96 10.26 14.76 7.29
C ILE A 96 11.53 14.61 6.44
N LEU A 97 11.97 15.70 5.83
CA LEU A 97 13.21 15.71 5.08
C LEU A 97 14.41 15.93 6.02
N PRO A 98 15.47 15.10 5.93
CA PRO A 98 16.70 15.32 6.68
C PRO A 98 17.36 16.63 6.28
N GLN A 99 18.12 17.23 7.21
CA GLN A 99 18.94 18.40 6.88
C GLN A 99 20.09 18.02 5.92
N ASN A 100 20.46 18.96 5.07
CA ASN A 100 21.58 18.81 4.12
C ASN A 100 21.40 17.70 3.07
N VAL A 101 20.18 17.31 2.74
CA VAL A 101 19.89 16.50 1.54
C VAL A 101 19.77 17.41 0.33
N GLY A 102 20.15 16.91 -0.83
CA GLY A 102 19.97 17.61 -2.09
C GLY A 102 18.51 17.62 -2.55
N ARG A 103 18.30 17.53 -3.86
CA ARG A 103 16.95 17.44 -4.44
C ARG A 103 16.24 16.18 -3.95
N VAL A 104 14.98 16.31 -3.54
CA VAL A 104 14.08 15.21 -3.19
C VAL A 104 12.86 15.29 -4.09
N ASP A 105 12.55 14.22 -4.79
CA ASP A 105 11.41 14.12 -5.69
C ASP A 105 10.34 13.20 -5.09
N ALA A 106 9.06 13.52 -5.34
CA ALA A 106 7.94 12.66 -5.03
C ALA A 106 7.68 11.74 -6.23
N GLU A 107 7.55 10.44 -5.95
CA GLU A 107 7.28 9.43 -6.96
C GLU A 107 5.98 8.70 -6.61
N ALA A 108 5.07 8.60 -7.58
CA ALA A 108 3.83 7.85 -7.43
C ALA A 108 4.05 6.42 -7.95
N GLU A 109 3.78 5.43 -7.11
CA GLU A 109 3.97 4.02 -7.43
C GLU A 109 2.70 3.21 -7.18
N VAL A 110 2.45 2.23 -8.05
CA VAL A 110 1.43 1.20 -7.81
C VAL A 110 2.02 0.16 -6.87
N VAL A 111 1.36 -0.09 -5.74
CA VAL A 111 1.81 -1.04 -4.73
C VAL A 111 0.94 -2.28 -4.77
N VAL A 112 1.55 -3.46 -4.85
CA VAL A 112 0.88 -4.75 -4.72
C VAL A 112 1.15 -5.31 -3.33
N VAL A 113 0.09 -5.66 -2.60
CA VAL A 113 0.19 -6.28 -1.28
C VAL A 113 0.09 -7.79 -1.42
N ILE A 114 1.14 -8.51 -1.00
CA ILE A 114 1.17 -9.98 -1.05
C ILE A 114 0.47 -10.53 0.19
N GLY A 115 -0.75 -11.03 0.01
CA GLY A 115 -1.60 -11.56 1.09
C GLY A 115 -1.33 -13.01 1.49
N LYS A 116 -0.69 -13.80 0.63
CA LYS A 116 -0.36 -15.20 0.90
C LYS A 116 1.11 -15.48 0.62
N GLN A 117 1.73 -16.28 1.47
CA GLN A 117 3.10 -16.73 1.23
C GLN A 117 3.16 -17.55 -0.06
N ALA A 118 4.03 -17.18 -0.98
CA ALA A 118 4.19 -17.83 -2.25
C ALA A 118 5.68 -18.01 -2.59
N SER A 119 5.99 -19.10 -3.31
CA SER A 119 7.33 -19.38 -3.81
C SER A 119 7.24 -20.21 -5.09
N LYS A 120 8.06 -19.84 -6.09
CA LYS A 120 8.13 -20.55 -7.39
C LYS A 120 6.77 -20.65 -8.10
N ILE A 121 5.93 -19.65 -7.94
CA ILE A 121 4.62 -19.58 -8.62
C ILE A 121 4.80 -19.20 -10.08
N THR A 122 3.90 -19.68 -10.92
CA THR A 122 3.79 -19.22 -12.32
C THR A 122 3.04 -17.89 -12.39
N ALA A 123 3.25 -17.13 -13.45
CA ALA A 123 2.60 -15.82 -13.63
C ALA A 123 1.06 -15.88 -13.55
N CYS A 124 0.44 -16.98 -13.99
CA CYS A 124 -1.01 -17.17 -13.91
C CYS A 124 -1.53 -17.38 -12.47
N LEU A 125 -0.69 -17.74 -11.52
CA LEU A 125 -1.06 -17.88 -10.12
C LEU A 125 -0.92 -16.57 -9.32
N LEU A 126 -0.34 -15.55 -9.92
CA LEU A 126 -0.31 -14.21 -9.33
C LEU A 126 -1.73 -13.65 -9.14
N TYR A 127 -2.65 -13.99 -10.05
CA TYR A 127 -4.06 -13.59 -10.02
C TYR A 127 -4.91 -14.37 -9.01
N THR A 128 -4.43 -15.48 -8.46
CA THR A 128 -5.13 -16.22 -7.41
C THR A 128 -4.76 -15.78 -5.99
N SER A 129 -3.77 -14.93 -5.85
CA SER A 129 -3.58 -14.14 -4.64
C SER A 129 -4.50 -12.92 -4.77
N ASP A 130 -5.55 -12.87 -4.00
CA ASP A 130 -6.70 -11.93 -3.97
C ASP A 130 -6.36 -10.41 -4.06
N ALA A 131 -5.14 -10.06 -4.33
CA ALA A 131 -4.66 -8.68 -4.39
C ALA A 131 -4.60 -8.10 -5.83
N ALA A 132 -4.96 -8.88 -6.85
CA ALA A 132 -4.73 -8.49 -8.25
C ALA A 132 -6.01 -8.18 -9.04
N ASP A 133 -7.20 -8.33 -8.47
CA ASP A 133 -8.45 -8.23 -9.21
C ASP A 133 -9.24 -6.92 -9.02
N GLU A 134 -8.64 -5.86 -8.46
CA GLU A 134 -9.31 -4.55 -8.41
C GLU A 134 -8.38 -3.36 -8.69
#